data_84d104f544b2f555081c1116be122c07
#
_entry.id   84d104f544b2f555081c1116be122c07
#
_cell.length_a   1.000
_cell.length_b   1.000
_cell.length_c   1.000
_cell.angle_alpha   90.00
_cell.angle_beta   90.00
_cell.angle_gamma   90.00
#
_symmetry.space_group_name_H-M   'P 1'
#
loop_
_entity.id
_entity.type
_entity.pdbx_description
1 polymer ?
#
loop_
_entity_poly.entity_id
_entity_poly.type
_entity_poly.pdbx_seq_one_letter_code
_entity_poly.pdbx_strand_id
1 'polypeptide(L)'
;MYILLAILMFGFLIFIHELGHFLSAKLLDVQVNEFAICMGPVLWQKKKGETTYSLRAIPIGGFCAMEGEDEESDNPRAFPQKSWWRRLIILAAGSFMNFVAGFLAIVLLYTGASAYSAPIVTDFFEGCPLESSDGLQVGDELYKIDGHRVYLYSDVGMLLSRNKTGVYDVVVKRNGELVELHEFEMKPQLYMVDGQQEYKYGLYFGTVPGGFSNCLKYSWYTAMDFARLVWMSLEDLVSGLVSVSDMSGPVGIVSTISEVGSQSATEQAGLQNVAYLGAFIAINLAVMNMLPLPALDGGRIFLLLVNSLFTAITKKKIPAKYEAYVHAAGMVLLLGFMAFVTFKDIWKLFT
;
A
#
# COMPACT_ATOMS: atom_id res chain seq x y z
N MET A 1 13.65 -11.58 17.99
CA MET A 1 13.11 -10.20 18.20
C MET A 1 12.21 -9.80 17.03
N TYR A 2 12.67 -9.82 15.80
CA TYR A 2 11.95 -9.30 14.63
C TYR A 2 10.65 -10.04 14.27
N ILE A 3 10.56 -11.35 14.48
CA ILE A 3 9.32 -12.12 14.31
C ILE A 3 8.20 -11.62 15.23
N LEU A 4 8.54 -11.38 16.52
CA LEU A 4 7.57 -10.82 17.47
C LEU A 4 7.15 -9.41 17.05
N LEU A 5 8.11 -8.60 16.60
CA LEU A 5 7.84 -7.25 16.10
C LEU A 5 6.93 -7.28 14.85
N ALA A 6 7.14 -8.22 13.93
CA ALA A 6 6.26 -8.42 12.78
C ALA A 6 4.81 -8.77 13.20
N ILE A 7 4.65 -9.70 14.14
CA ILE A 7 3.32 -10.08 14.65
C ILE A 7 2.62 -8.89 15.32
N LEU A 8 3.34 -8.14 16.15
CA LEU A 8 2.81 -6.94 16.80
C LEU A 8 2.44 -5.85 15.79
N MET A 9 3.25 -5.68 14.75
CA MET A 9 2.99 -4.73 13.67
C MET A 9 1.73 -5.10 12.90
N PHE A 10 1.55 -6.36 12.50
CA PHE A 10 0.31 -6.81 11.85
C PHE A 10 -0.90 -6.61 12.76
N GLY A 11 -0.80 -7.00 14.03
CA GLY A 11 -1.87 -6.78 15.01
C GLY A 11 -2.24 -5.30 15.14
N PHE A 12 -1.23 -4.41 15.15
CA PHE A 12 -1.45 -2.96 15.20
C PHE A 12 -2.13 -2.44 13.94
N LEU A 13 -1.70 -2.87 12.74
CA LEU A 13 -2.31 -2.43 11.49
C LEU A 13 -3.77 -2.87 11.36
N ILE A 14 -4.09 -4.09 11.78
CA ILE A 14 -5.47 -4.57 11.83
C ILE A 14 -6.28 -3.76 12.84
N PHE A 15 -5.73 -3.52 14.05
CA PHE A 15 -6.39 -2.70 15.05
C PHE A 15 -6.70 -1.29 14.53
N ILE A 16 -5.76 -0.63 13.87
CA ILE A 16 -5.95 0.71 13.29
C ILE A 16 -7.02 0.71 12.21
N HIS A 17 -7.05 -0.34 11.38
CA HIS A 17 -8.08 -0.54 10.38
C HIS A 17 -9.48 -0.62 11.01
N GLU A 18 -9.67 -1.53 11.95
CA GLU A 18 -10.96 -1.69 12.65
C GLU A 18 -11.35 -0.44 13.44
N LEU A 19 -10.35 0.27 14.01
CA LEU A 19 -10.56 1.54 14.67
C LEU A 19 -11.13 2.60 13.72
N GLY A 20 -10.73 2.59 12.46
CA GLY A 20 -11.28 3.46 11.42
C GLY A 20 -12.79 3.25 11.24
N HIS A 21 -13.22 2.01 11.08
CA HIS A 21 -14.64 1.65 11.00
C HIS A 21 -15.40 2.04 12.28
N PHE A 22 -14.83 1.71 13.42
CA PHE A 22 -15.43 2.03 14.73
C PHE A 22 -15.66 3.53 14.93
N LEU A 23 -14.62 4.35 14.72
CA LEU A 23 -14.71 5.80 14.92
C LEU A 23 -15.71 6.44 13.95
N SER A 24 -15.64 6.07 12.67
CA SER A 24 -16.55 6.61 11.65
C SER A 24 -17.99 6.17 11.87
N ALA A 25 -18.23 4.91 12.27
CA ALA A 25 -19.55 4.41 12.62
C ALA A 25 -20.17 5.22 13.77
N LYS A 26 -19.41 5.44 14.85
CA LYS A 26 -19.85 6.26 15.98
C LYS A 26 -20.10 7.71 15.60
N LEU A 27 -19.25 8.34 14.82
CA LEU A 27 -19.41 9.72 14.34
C LEU A 27 -20.62 9.90 13.44
N LEU A 28 -20.98 8.86 12.65
CA LEU A 28 -22.10 8.89 11.72
C LEU A 28 -23.39 8.26 12.29
N ASP A 29 -23.43 8.07 13.63
CA ASP A 29 -24.59 7.55 14.36
C ASP A 29 -25.02 6.16 13.89
N VAL A 30 -24.05 5.26 13.66
CA VAL A 30 -24.27 3.83 13.50
C VAL A 30 -23.99 3.13 14.84
N GLN A 31 -24.89 2.25 15.26
CA GLN A 31 -24.69 1.46 16.46
C GLN A 31 -23.62 0.41 16.23
N VAL A 32 -22.60 0.37 17.11
CA VAL A 32 -21.58 -0.67 17.13
C VAL A 32 -21.86 -1.59 18.31
N ASN A 33 -22.14 -2.86 17.99
CA ASN A 33 -22.46 -3.88 18.99
C ASN A 33 -21.23 -4.45 19.67
N GLU A 34 -20.18 -4.72 18.90
CA GLU A 34 -18.91 -5.20 19.41
C GLU A 34 -17.72 -4.58 18.67
N PHE A 35 -16.69 -4.24 19.41
CA PHE A 35 -15.36 -3.89 18.91
C PHE A 35 -14.37 -4.88 19.50
N ALA A 36 -13.84 -5.77 18.67
CA ALA A 36 -12.98 -6.86 19.08
C ALA A 36 -11.54 -6.69 18.55
N ILE A 37 -10.59 -6.83 19.46
CA ILE A 37 -9.17 -6.98 19.12
C ILE A 37 -8.89 -8.49 19.13
N CYS A 38 -8.22 -8.99 18.09
CA CYS A 38 -7.98 -10.41 17.85
C CYS A 38 -9.26 -11.20 17.52
N MET A 39 -9.13 -12.49 17.28
CA MET A 39 -10.23 -13.42 16.94
C MET A 39 -10.30 -14.60 17.89
N GLY A 40 -11.32 -15.44 17.73
CA GLY A 40 -11.50 -16.70 18.50
C GLY A 40 -12.19 -16.49 19.85
N PRO A 41 -11.92 -17.36 20.84
CA PRO A 41 -12.56 -17.30 22.15
C PRO A 41 -12.26 -16.00 22.89
N VAL A 42 -13.26 -15.48 23.62
CA VAL A 42 -13.14 -14.26 24.41
C VAL A 42 -12.25 -14.51 25.62
N LEU A 43 -11.18 -13.74 25.76
CA LEU A 43 -10.33 -13.72 26.96
C LEU A 43 -10.81 -12.68 27.98
N TRP A 44 -11.24 -11.53 27.47
CA TRP A 44 -11.75 -10.45 28.28
C TRP A 44 -12.79 -9.66 27.50
N GLN A 45 -13.85 -9.22 28.17
CA GLN A 45 -14.85 -8.34 27.59
C GLN A 45 -15.41 -7.37 28.63
N LYS A 46 -15.77 -6.17 28.14
CA LYS A 46 -16.42 -5.15 28.96
C LYS A 46 -17.43 -4.38 28.11
N LYS A 47 -18.67 -4.34 28.57
CA LYS A 47 -19.71 -3.52 27.93
C LYS A 47 -19.63 -2.09 28.47
N LYS A 48 -19.59 -1.11 27.54
CA LYS A 48 -19.65 0.33 27.87
C LYS A 48 -20.68 0.99 26.95
N GLY A 49 -21.79 1.41 27.53
CA GLY A 49 -22.95 1.88 26.76
C GLY A 49 -23.54 0.76 25.90
N GLU A 50 -23.67 0.99 24.63
CA GLU A 50 -24.19 0.02 23.65
C GLU A 50 -23.15 -0.95 23.10
N THR A 51 -21.85 -0.62 23.24
CA THR A 51 -20.75 -1.39 22.64
C THR A 51 -20.08 -2.32 23.64
N THR A 52 -19.87 -3.56 23.25
CA THR A 52 -19.02 -4.52 23.94
C THR A 52 -17.60 -4.43 23.39
N TYR A 53 -16.63 -4.16 24.24
CA TYR A 53 -15.20 -4.20 23.89
C TYR A 53 -14.65 -5.55 24.31
N SER A 54 -14.01 -6.26 23.40
CA SER A 54 -13.48 -7.61 23.67
C SER A 54 -12.03 -7.76 23.24
N LEU A 55 -11.29 -8.56 24.00
CA LEU A 55 -9.97 -9.08 23.66
C LEU A 55 -10.11 -10.59 23.48
N ARG A 56 -9.66 -11.11 22.36
CA ARG A 56 -9.82 -12.53 21.98
C ARG A 56 -8.46 -13.24 21.90
N ALA A 57 -8.49 -14.58 21.90
CA ALA A 57 -7.31 -15.40 22.17
C ALA A 57 -6.35 -15.53 20.99
N ILE A 58 -6.84 -15.44 19.74
CA ILE A 58 -6.02 -15.64 18.55
C ILE A 58 -5.49 -14.26 18.11
N PRO A 59 -4.18 -13.99 18.19
CA PRO A 59 -3.60 -12.66 17.96
C PRO A 59 -3.54 -12.30 16.47
N ILE A 60 -4.57 -12.67 15.71
CA ILE A 60 -4.73 -12.40 14.29
C ILE A 60 -6.14 -11.85 14.08
N GLY A 61 -6.25 -10.74 13.35
CA GLY A 61 -7.53 -10.15 13.04
C GLY A 61 -8.08 -9.22 14.13
N GLY A 62 -9.31 -8.83 13.94
CA GLY A 62 -10.15 -7.99 14.74
C GLY A 62 -11.46 -7.79 14.00
N PHE A 63 -12.44 -7.16 14.60
CA PHE A 63 -13.66 -6.78 13.91
C PHE A 63 -14.41 -5.67 14.63
N CYS A 64 -15.16 -4.91 13.87
CA CYS A 64 -16.11 -3.91 14.33
C CYS A 64 -17.52 -4.33 13.88
N ALA A 65 -18.27 -5.02 14.74
CA ALA A 65 -19.62 -5.48 14.43
C ALA A 65 -20.62 -4.33 14.53
N MET A 66 -21.15 -3.89 13.41
CA MET A 66 -22.17 -2.86 13.32
C MET A 66 -23.56 -3.48 13.29
N GLU A 67 -24.52 -2.77 13.86
CA GLU A 67 -25.93 -3.19 13.87
C GLU A 67 -26.46 -3.31 12.44
N GLY A 68 -27.05 -4.46 12.10
CA GLY A 68 -27.65 -4.72 10.81
C GLY A 68 -26.67 -4.89 9.65
N GLU A 69 -25.38 -5.07 9.91
CA GLU A 69 -24.37 -5.23 8.87
C GLU A 69 -24.52 -6.56 8.13
N ASP A 70 -24.68 -7.65 8.86
CA ASP A 70 -24.81 -9.01 8.32
C ASP A 70 -26.24 -9.57 8.43
N GLU A 71 -27.14 -8.90 9.15
CA GLU A 71 -28.52 -9.31 9.39
C GLU A 71 -29.48 -8.16 9.15
N GLU A 72 -30.74 -8.46 8.84
CA GLU A 72 -31.78 -7.40 8.72
C GLU A 72 -32.08 -6.83 10.11
N SER A 73 -32.14 -5.49 10.20
CA SER A 73 -32.45 -4.77 11.43
C SER A 73 -33.33 -3.58 11.16
N ASP A 74 -34.41 -3.45 11.96
CA ASP A 74 -35.31 -2.30 11.94
C ASP A 74 -34.81 -1.13 12.83
N ASN A 75 -33.63 -1.29 13.44
CA ASN A 75 -33.03 -0.24 14.25
C ASN A 75 -32.70 0.98 13.37
N PRO A 76 -33.19 2.20 13.66
CA PRO A 76 -32.91 3.40 12.87
C PRO A 76 -31.41 3.76 12.86
N ARG A 77 -30.62 3.19 13.80
CA ARG A 77 -29.16 3.33 13.85
C ARG A 77 -28.41 2.16 13.21
N ALA A 78 -29.11 1.23 12.55
CA ALA A 78 -28.48 0.15 11.80
C ALA A 78 -27.74 0.69 10.57
N PHE A 79 -26.63 0.04 10.22
CA PHE A 79 -25.80 0.39 9.07
C PHE A 79 -26.60 0.48 7.75
N PRO A 80 -27.47 -0.48 7.37
CA PRO A 80 -28.23 -0.41 6.13
C PRO A 80 -29.31 0.69 6.11
N GLN A 81 -29.71 1.22 7.28
CA GLN A 81 -30.69 2.31 7.37
C GLN A 81 -30.07 3.70 7.12
N LYS A 82 -28.74 3.78 7.11
CA LYS A 82 -28.04 5.04 6.85
C LYS A 82 -27.96 5.35 5.35
N SER A 83 -27.83 6.64 5.03
CA SER A 83 -27.64 7.10 3.64
C SER A 83 -26.38 6.48 3.01
N TRP A 84 -26.39 6.27 1.70
CA TRP A 84 -25.32 5.60 0.97
C TRP A 84 -23.94 6.24 1.21
N TRP A 85 -23.85 7.58 1.31
CA TRP A 85 -22.58 8.29 1.54
C TRP A 85 -22.02 8.08 2.94
N ARG A 86 -22.89 7.93 3.98
CA ARG A 86 -22.45 7.58 5.34
C ARG A 86 -21.87 6.17 5.37
N ARG A 87 -22.54 5.25 4.73
CA ARG A 87 -22.07 3.87 4.57
C ARG A 87 -20.71 3.83 3.83
N LEU A 88 -20.58 4.61 2.74
CA LEU A 88 -19.33 4.74 1.98
C LEU A 88 -18.18 5.23 2.86
N ILE A 89 -18.38 6.29 3.65
CA ILE A 89 -17.35 6.82 4.55
C ILE A 89 -16.93 5.77 5.58
N ILE A 90 -17.90 5.06 6.17
CA ILE A 90 -17.61 4.02 7.17
C ILE A 90 -16.77 2.90 6.54
N LEU A 91 -17.15 2.40 5.39
CA LEU A 91 -16.43 1.34 4.69
C LEU A 91 -15.03 1.76 4.24
N ALA A 92 -14.84 3.01 3.83
CA ALA A 92 -13.52 3.51 3.42
C ALA A 92 -12.60 3.86 4.61
N ALA A 93 -13.17 4.05 5.81
CA ALA A 93 -12.44 4.57 6.97
C ALA A 93 -11.34 3.63 7.47
N GLY A 94 -11.54 2.31 7.38
CA GLY A 94 -10.52 1.33 7.74
C GLY A 94 -9.26 1.48 6.88
N SER A 95 -9.43 1.44 5.56
CA SER A 95 -8.36 1.65 4.60
C SER A 95 -7.70 3.01 4.74
N PHE A 96 -8.49 4.08 4.93
CA PHE A 96 -7.97 5.42 5.17
C PHE A 96 -7.07 5.49 6.41
N MET A 97 -7.45 4.84 7.51
CA MET A 97 -6.64 4.82 8.73
C MET A 97 -5.32 4.07 8.55
N ASN A 98 -5.31 2.98 7.78
CA ASN A 98 -4.07 2.29 7.43
C ASN A 98 -3.14 3.16 6.57
N PHE A 99 -3.70 3.90 5.60
CA PHE A 99 -2.93 4.86 4.81
C PHE A 99 -2.32 5.96 5.69
N VAL A 100 -3.12 6.53 6.60
CA VAL A 100 -2.64 7.56 7.54
C VAL A 100 -1.55 6.99 8.45
N ALA A 101 -1.71 5.78 8.98
CA ALA A 101 -0.71 5.15 9.83
C ALA A 101 0.61 4.93 9.07
N GLY A 102 0.56 4.41 7.84
CA GLY A 102 1.74 4.25 6.98
C GLY A 102 2.41 5.58 6.65
N PHE A 103 1.63 6.60 6.28
CA PHE A 103 2.16 7.94 6.01
C PHE A 103 2.84 8.55 7.24
N LEU A 104 2.21 8.48 8.42
CA LEU A 104 2.81 8.98 9.66
C LEU A 104 4.09 8.22 10.04
N ALA A 105 4.12 6.90 9.82
CA ALA A 105 5.35 6.12 10.03
C ALA A 105 6.49 6.61 9.13
N ILE A 106 6.22 6.89 7.85
CA ILE A 106 7.22 7.45 6.92
C ILE A 106 7.68 8.84 7.40
N VAL A 107 6.75 9.72 7.80
CA VAL A 107 7.09 11.04 8.35
C VAL A 107 8.03 10.91 9.54
N LEU A 108 7.73 10.01 10.49
CA LEU A 108 8.58 9.76 11.66
C LEU A 108 9.97 9.25 11.26
N LEU A 109 10.06 8.34 10.29
CA LEU A 109 11.33 7.81 9.78
C LEU A 109 12.17 8.90 9.09
N TYR A 110 11.52 9.82 8.40
CA TYR A 110 12.19 10.89 7.66
C TYR A 110 12.47 12.14 8.51
N THR A 111 11.89 12.21 9.71
CA THR A 111 12.20 13.29 10.66
C THR A 111 13.67 13.24 11.05
N GLY A 112 14.39 14.35 10.85
CA GLY A 112 15.81 14.44 11.16
C GLY A 112 16.75 14.01 10.04
N ALA A 113 16.25 13.61 8.87
CA ALA A 113 17.08 13.39 7.70
C ALA A 113 17.77 14.71 7.26
N SER A 114 19.07 14.65 7.05
CA SER A 114 19.86 15.80 6.59
C SER A 114 19.63 16.15 5.13
N ALA A 115 19.29 15.13 4.31
CA ALA A 115 19.01 15.28 2.89
C ALA A 115 18.14 14.13 2.39
N TYR A 116 17.47 14.34 1.25
CA TYR A 116 16.69 13.33 0.52
C TYR A 116 17.24 13.19 -0.90
N SER A 117 17.44 11.96 -1.36
CA SER A 117 17.82 11.68 -2.75
C SER A 117 16.67 12.10 -3.68
N ALA A 118 17.00 12.90 -4.69
CA ALA A 118 16.05 13.44 -5.65
C ALA A 118 16.38 12.95 -7.07
N PRO A 119 15.38 12.78 -7.95
CA PRO A 119 15.62 12.44 -9.34
C PRO A 119 16.07 13.65 -10.17
N ILE A 120 17.03 14.42 -9.65
CA ILE A 120 17.59 15.63 -10.29
C ILE A 120 18.97 15.26 -10.82
N VAL A 121 19.17 15.40 -12.11
CA VAL A 121 20.47 15.16 -12.76
C VAL A 121 21.44 16.25 -12.32
N THR A 122 22.53 15.86 -11.66
CA THR A 122 23.56 16.80 -11.19
C THR A 122 24.83 16.76 -12.03
N ASP A 123 25.09 15.63 -12.67
CA ASP A 123 26.25 15.44 -13.53
C ASP A 123 26.05 14.19 -14.40
N PHE A 124 26.95 14.00 -15.36
CA PHE A 124 27.00 12.84 -16.24
C PHE A 124 28.36 12.12 -16.10
N PHE A 125 28.36 10.83 -16.35
CA PHE A 125 29.63 10.09 -16.52
C PHE A 125 30.34 10.57 -17.78
N GLU A 126 31.65 10.53 -17.78
CA GLU A 126 32.45 10.92 -18.93
C GLU A 126 32.04 10.11 -20.19
N GLY A 127 31.69 10.83 -21.26
CA GLY A 127 31.23 10.23 -22.52
C GLY A 127 29.78 9.71 -22.48
N CYS A 128 28.95 10.13 -21.53
CA CYS A 128 27.55 9.76 -21.46
C CYS A 128 26.77 10.32 -22.65
N PRO A 129 26.13 9.48 -23.49
CA PRO A 129 25.42 9.93 -24.69
C PRO A 129 24.08 10.62 -24.39
N LEU A 130 23.61 10.54 -23.12
CA LEU A 130 22.34 11.14 -22.72
C LEU A 130 22.45 12.67 -22.53
N GLU A 131 23.69 13.17 -22.36
CA GLU A 131 23.98 14.58 -22.25
C GLU A 131 24.00 15.25 -23.62
N SER A 132 23.00 16.06 -23.93
CA SER A 132 22.95 16.81 -25.17
C SER A 132 22.00 18.01 -25.07
N SER A 133 22.08 18.93 -26.05
CA SER A 133 21.13 20.06 -26.13
C SER A 133 19.68 19.61 -26.28
N ASP A 134 19.46 18.50 -26.97
CA ASP A 134 18.16 17.92 -27.27
C ASP A 134 17.79 16.75 -26.34
N GLY A 135 18.71 16.39 -25.44
CA GLY A 135 18.56 15.33 -24.43
C GLY A 135 18.45 15.83 -23.00
N LEU A 136 19.03 15.05 -22.09
CA LEU A 136 19.09 15.42 -20.68
C LEU A 136 20.17 16.48 -20.44
N GLN A 137 19.93 17.33 -19.45
CA GLN A 137 20.84 18.42 -19.04
C GLN A 137 21.01 18.40 -17.51
N VAL A 138 22.12 18.94 -17.05
CA VAL A 138 22.33 19.19 -15.62
C VAL A 138 21.25 20.12 -15.09
N GLY A 139 20.62 19.75 -13.98
CA GLY A 139 19.50 20.45 -13.38
C GLY A 139 18.12 19.91 -13.76
N ASP A 140 18.02 18.98 -14.72
CA ASP A 140 16.76 18.33 -15.06
C ASP A 140 16.25 17.46 -13.90
N GLU A 141 15.01 17.68 -13.47
CA GLU A 141 14.29 16.77 -12.58
C GLU A 141 13.48 15.79 -13.45
N LEU A 142 13.82 14.50 -13.40
CA LEU A 142 13.03 13.46 -14.10
C LEU A 142 11.61 13.45 -13.52
N TYR A 143 10.63 13.74 -14.38
CA TYR A 143 9.23 13.93 -13.97
C TYR A 143 8.33 12.75 -14.31
N LYS A 144 8.49 12.17 -15.53
CA LYS A 144 7.80 10.97 -15.98
C LYS A 144 8.71 10.12 -16.86
N ILE A 145 8.53 8.80 -16.84
CA ILE A 145 9.14 7.84 -17.76
C ILE A 145 8.01 6.91 -18.23
N ASP A 146 7.81 6.80 -19.53
CA ASP A 146 6.74 6.03 -20.18
C ASP A 146 5.35 6.29 -19.54
N GLY A 147 5.04 7.57 -19.31
CA GLY A 147 3.78 8.02 -18.72
C GLY A 147 3.69 7.88 -17.20
N HIS A 148 4.59 7.11 -16.56
CA HIS A 148 4.61 6.91 -15.10
C HIS A 148 5.34 8.07 -14.40
N ARG A 149 4.72 8.62 -13.35
CA ARG A 149 5.31 9.69 -12.54
C ARG A 149 6.54 9.20 -11.79
N VAL A 150 7.64 9.95 -11.85
CA VAL A 150 8.82 9.75 -11.00
C VAL A 150 8.62 10.56 -9.72
N TYR A 151 8.59 9.89 -8.57
CA TYR A 151 8.47 10.51 -7.25
C TYR A 151 9.81 10.56 -6.53
N LEU A 152 10.56 9.45 -6.59
CA LEU A 152 11.80 9.22 -5.87
C LEU A 152 12.92 8.88 -6.85
N TYR A 153 14.16 9.05 -6.41
CA TYR A 153 15.34 8.59 -7.15
C TYR A 153 15.25 7.09 -7.50
N SER A 154 14.77 6.26 -6.55
CA SER A 154 14.62 4.81 -6.74
C SER A 154 13.69 4.43 -7.90
N ASP A 155 12.71 5.30 -8.21
CA ASP A 155 11.75 5.05 -9.29
C ASP A 155 12.42 4.99 -10.67
N VAL A 156 13.48 5.79 -10.84
CA VAL A 156 14.18 5.89 -12.13
C VAL A 156 14.67 4.51 -12.57
N GLY A 157 15.44 3.83 -11.73
CA GLY A 157 15.96 2.49 -12.04
C GLY A 157 14.83 1.47 -12.24
N MET A 158 13.80 1.52 -11.38
CA MET A 158 12.66 0.62 -11.48
C MET A 158 11.88 0.82 -12.80
N LEU A 159 11.55 2.05 -13.17
CA LEU A 159 10.80 2.34 -14.40
C LEU A 159 11.61 1.99 -15.65
N LEU A 160 12.91 2.32 -15.66
CA LEU A 160 13.79 1.97 -16.77
C LEU A 160 13.94 0.45 -16.95
N SER A 161 13.91 -0.33 -15.87
CA SER A 161 14.03 -1.80 -15.95
C SER A 161 12.79 -2.49 -16.53
N ARG A 162 11.62 -1.86 -16.53
CA ARG A 162 10.37 -2.42 -17.06
C ARG A 162 10.32 -2.45 -18.58
N ASN A 163 10.93 -1.48 -19.22
CA ASN A 163 10.98 -1.40 -20.69
C ASN A 163 12.30 -2.01 -21.20
N LYS A 164 12.18 -3.08 -21.97
CA LYS A 164 13.33 -3.81 -22.53
C LYS A 164 13.84 -3.25 -23.86
N THR A 165 13.13 -2.29 -24.45
CA THR A 165 13.53 -1.70 -25.75
C THR A 165 14.70 -0.73 -25.60
N GLY A 166 14.81 -0.10 -24.44
CA GLY A 166 15.79 0.95 -24.18
C GLY A 166 15.42 2.30 -24.79
N VAL A 167 14.18 2.44 -25.29
CA VAL A 167 13.63 3.68 -25.83
C VAL A 167 12.42 4.08 -24.99
N TYR A 168 12.38 5.32 -24.52
CA TYR A 168 11.42 5.80 -23.53
C TYR A 168 10.84 7.16 -23.93
N ASP A 169 9.61 7.41 -23.54
CA ASP A 169 9.07 8.76 -23.47
C ASP A 169 9.38 9.35 -22.09
N VAL A 170 10.29 10.33 -22.07
CA VAL A 170 10.75 10.96 -20.82
C VAL A 170 10.25 12.39 -20.74
N VAL A 171 9.65 12.74 -19.62
CA VAL A 171 9.31 14.13 -19.30
C VAL A 171 10.22 14.59 -18.18
N VAL A 172 10.93 15.70 -18.40
CA VAL A 172 11.77 16.34 -17.38
C VAL A 172 11.19 17.69 -17.03
N LYS A 173 11.48 18.13 -15.82
CA LYS A 173 11.22 19.51 -15.40
C LYS A 173 12.53 20.28 -15.45
N ARG A 174 12.64 21.18 -16.43
CA ARG A 174 13.79 22.02 -16.72
C ARG A 174 13.46 23.49 -16.46
N ASN A 175 14.15 24.14 -15.54
CA ASN A 175 13.88 25.54 -15.17
C ASN A 175 12.42 25.83 -14.78
N GLY A 176 11.71 24.85 -14.24
CA GLY A 176 10.31 24.98 -13.83
C GLY A 176 9.29 24.58 -14.91
N GLU A 177 9.68 24.41 -16.15
CA GLU A 177 8.85 24.00 -17.28
C GLU A 177 8.98 22.49 -17.56
N LEU A 178 7.92 21.88 -18.10
CA LEU A 178 7.95 20.50 -18.52
C LEU A 178 8.45 20.41 -19.96
N VAL A 179 9.49 19.61 -20.18
CA VAL A 179 10.08 19.31 -21.48
C VAL A 179 9.87 17.83 -21.75
N GLU A 180 9.30 17.50 -22.93
CA GLU A 180 9.05 16.13 -23.36
C GLU A 180 10.17 15.69 -24.31
N LEU A 181 10.76 14.53 -24.02
CA LEU A 181 11.75 13.86 -24.85
C LEU A 181 11.11 12.59 -25.36
N HIS A 182 10.68 12.59 -26.62
CA HIS A 182 10.02 11.45 -27.26
C HIS A 182 11.04 10.51 -27.86
N GLU A 183 10.73 9.19 -27.78
CA GLU A 183 11.58 8.12 -28.30
C GLU A 183 13.06 8.26 -27.86
N PHE A 184 13.25 8.70 -26.61
CA PHE A 184 14.58 8.96 -26.07
C PHE A 184 15.29 7.66 -25.71
N GLU A 185 16.43 7.43 -26.35
CA GLU A 185 17.22 6.21 -26.13
C GLU A 185 18.01 6.31 -24.82
N MET A 186 17.68 5.47 -23.85
CA MET A 186 18.38 5.33 -22.57
C MET A 186 18.80 3.88 -22.39
N LYS A 187 20.04 3.55 -22.72
CA LYS A 187 20.60 2.20 -22.57
C LYS A 187 21.75 2.21 -21.58
N PRO A 188 21.83 1.22 -20.66
CA PRO A 188 23.00 1.08 -19.80
C PRO A 188 24.25 0.91 -20.66
N GLN A 189 25.30 1.64 -20.33
CA GLN A 189 26.62 1.51 -20.94
C GLN A 189 27.63 1.05 -19.91
N LEU A 190 28.76 0.53 -20.41
CA LEU A 190 29.83 0.04 -19.56
C LEU A 190 30.72 1.21 -19.11
N TYR A 191 30.74 1.53 -17.84
CA TYR A 191 31.58 2.55 -17.25
C TYR A 191 32.56 1.95 -16.25
N MET A 192 33.69 2.63 -16.03
CA MET A 192 34.61 2.29 -14.96
C MET A 192 34.16 2.99 -13.68
N VAL A 193 33.73 2.21 -12.67
CA VAL A 193 33.30 2.70 -11.36
C VAL A 193 34.18 2.00 -10.31
N ASP A 194 34.92 2.78 -9.51
CA ASP A 194 35.82 2.26 -8.47
C ASP A 194 36.80 1.15 -8.94
N GLY A 195 37.23 1.26 -10.21
CA GLY A 195 38.18 0.31 -10.81
C GLY A 195 37.51 -0.98 -11.34
N GLN A 196 36.19 -1.07 -11.31
CA GLN A 196 35.42 -2.18 -11.89
C GLN A 196 34.55 -1.68 -13.04
N GLN A 197 34.30 -2.56 -14.02
CA GLN A 197 33.38 -2.28 -15.10
C GLN A 197 31.95 -2.58 -14.70
N GLU A 198 31.08 -1.56 -14.74
CA GLU A 198 29.68 -1.69 -14.40
C GLU A 198 28.78 -1.11 -15.50
N TYR A 199 27.64 -1.77 -15.73
CA TYR A 199 26.60 -1.24 -16.61
C TYR A 199 25.76 -0.20 -15.87
N LYS A 200 25.85 1.07 -16.29
CA LYS A 200 25.11 2.21 -15.70
C LYS A 200 24.48 3.06 -16.82
N TYR A 201 23.48 3.83 -16.47
CA TYR A 201 22.90 4.84 -17.38
C TYR A 201 23.76 6.10 -17.50
N GLY A 202 24.80 6.25 -16.70
CA GLY A 202 25.73 7.36 -16.77
C GLY A 202 25.22 8.67 -16.18
N LEU A 203 24.24 8.60 -15.27
CA LEU A 203 23.65 9.75 -14.60
C LEU A 203 24.06 9.81 -13.14
N TYR A 204 24.43 11.00 -12.67
CA TYR A 204 24.53 11.34 -11.25
C TYR A 204 23.27 12.07 -10.80
N PHE A 205 22.73 11.65 -9.66
CA PHE A 205 21.55 12.28 -9.09
C PHE A 205 21.88 13.01 -7.81
N GLY A 206 21.23 14.15 -7.61
CA GLY A 206 21.45 15.00 -6.47
C GLY A 206 20.57 14.69 -5.28
N THR A 207 20.74 15.52 -4.28
CA THR A 207 19.92 15.52 -3.06
C THR A 207 19.29 16.88 -2.84
N VAL A 208 18.17 16.89 -2.13
CA VAL A 208 17.58 18.13 -1.60
C VAL A 208 17.81 18.18 -0.10
N PRO A 209 18.04 19.38 0.47
CA PRO A 209 18.31 19.52 1.90
C PRO A 209 17.13 19.03 2.74
N GLY A 210 17.43 18.53 3.94
CA GLY A 210 16.43 18.20 4.95
C GLY A 210 15.61 19.41 5.37
N GLY A 211 14.63 19.19 6.23
CA GLY A 211 13.73 20.23 6.75
C GLY A 211 12.27 19.78 6.69
N PHE A 212 11.43 20.44 7.47
CA PHE A 212 10.04 20.01 7.68
C PHE A 212 9.22 19.91 6.36
N SER A 213 9.34 20.90 5.49
CA SER A 213 8.62 20.93 4.20
C SER A 213 9.05 19.77 3.30
N ASN A 214 10.37 19.53 3.18
CA ASN A 214 10.88 18.43 2.38
C ASN A 214 10.59 17.07 3.04
N CYS A 215 10.60 16.98 4.37
CA CYS A 215 10.15 15.78 5.08
C CYS A 215 8.71 15.39 4.68
N LEU A 216 7.76 16.32 4.75
CA LEU A 216 6.38 16.06 4.35
C LEU A 216 6.25 15.72 2.85
N LYS A 217 6.97 16.47 1.99
CA LYS A 217 6.98 16.24 0.53
C LYS A 217 7.47 14.84 0.18
N TYR A 218 8.63 14.44 0.71
CA TYR A 218 9.23 13.14 0.41
C TYR A 218 8.49 11.99 1.10
N SER A 219 7.91 12.22 2.28
CA SER A 219 7.00 11.24 2.90
C SER A 219 5.76 11.00 2.05
N TRP A 220 5.17 12.07 1.49
CA TRP A 220 4.04 11.94 0.58
C TRP A 220 4.43 11.22 -0.72
N TYR A 221 5.59 11.55 -1.28
CA TYR A 221 6.10 10.88 -2.47
C TYR A 221 6.33 9.38 -2.23
N THR A 222 6.93 9.02 -1.11
CA THR A 222 7.12 7.61 -0.71
C THR A 222 5.77 6.89 -0.53
N ALA A 223 4.79 7.55 0.09
CA ALA A 223 3.46 6.96 0.25
C ALA A 223 2.75 6.73 -1.09
N MET A 224 2.87 7.69 -2.03
CA MET A 224 2.31 7.56 -3.38
C MET A 224 3.05 6.50 -4.19
N ASP A 225 4.36 6.41 -4.05
CA ASP A 225 5.15 5.36 -4.67
C ASP A 225 4.74 3.96 -4.17
N PHE A 226 4.59 3.79 -2.87
CA PHE A 226 4.09 2.53 -2.30
C PHE A 226 2.71 2.14 -2.84
N ALA A 227 1.78 3.11 -2.93
CA ALA A 227 0.47 2.85 -3.51
C ALA A 227 0.56 2.48 -4.99
N ARG A 228 1.43 3.14 -5.77
CA ARG A 228 1.70 2.83 -7.17
C ARG A 228 2.29 1.43 -7.34
N LEU A 229 3.27 1.04 -6.51
CA LEU A 229 3.88 -0.29 -6.56
C LEU A 229 2.85 -1.41 -6.42
N VAL A 230 1.81 -1.22 -5.58
CA VAL A 230 0.70 -2.17 -5.47
C VAL A 230 -0.03 -2.32 -6.80
N TRP A 231 -0.40 -1.20 -7.44
CA TRP A 231 -1.08 -1.23 -8.75
C TRP A 231 -0.22 -1.87 -9.83
N MET A 232 1.06 -1.50 -9.91
CA MET A 232 2.00 -2.09 -10.88
C MET A 232 2.18 -3.59 -10.66
N SER A 233 2.25 -4.05 -9.41
CA SER A 233 2.31 -5.48 -9.09
C SER A 233 1.05 -6.24 -9.51
N LEU A 234 -0.12 -5.61 -9.40
CA LEU A 234 -1.38 -6.19 -9.88
C LEU A 234 -1.43 -6.26 -11.40
N GLU A 235 -0.96 -5.22 -12.10
CA GLU A 235 -0.82 -5.20 -13.56
C GLU A 235 0.14 -6.32 -14.03
N ASP A 236 1.28 -6.47 -13.36
CA ASP A 236 2.27 -7.50 -13.67
C ASP A 236 1.72 -8.92 -13.46
N LEU A 237 0.90 -9.10 -12.42
CA LEU A 237 0.22 -10.36 -12.16
C LEU A 237 -0.82 -10.68 -13.24
N VAL A 238 -1.64 -9.71 -13.63
CA VAL A 238 -2.68 -9.89 -14.66
C VAL A 238 -2.07 -10.09 -16.05
N SER A 239 -0.96 -9.41 -16.35
CA SER A 239 -0.23 -9.56 -17.62
C SER A 239 0.62 -10.84 -17.69
N GLY A 240 0.75 -11.58 -16.57
CA GLY A 240 1.55 -12.81 -16.50
C GLY A 240 3.06 -12.56 -16.45
N LEU A 241 3.51 -11.33 -16.21
CA LEU A 241 4.92 -10.99 -16.01
C LEU A 241 5.45 -11.54 -14.69
N VAL A 242 4.58 -11.63 -13.68
CA VAL A 242 4.87 -12.21 -12.37
C VAL A 242 3.96 -13.42 -12.16
N SER A 243 4.54 -14.51 -11.69
CA SER A 243 3.78 -15.73 -11.41
C SER A 243 3.18 -15.70 -10.00
N VAL A 244 2.05 -16.39 -9.81
CA VAL A 244 1.47 -16.65 -8.48
C VAL A 244 2.48 -17.37 -7.56
N SER A 245 3.44 -18.11 -8.14
CA SER A 245 4.53 -18.74 -7.38
C SER A 245 5.50 -17.74 -6.75
N ASP A 246 5.55 -16.51 -7.24
CA ASP A 246 6.46 -15.47 -6.74
C ASP A 246 5.84 -14.63 -5.61
N MET A 247 4.51 -14.76 -5.41
CA MET A 247 3.81 -14.07 -4.33
C MET A 247 4.22 -14.63 -2.96
N SER A 248 4.40 -13.77 -1.99
CA SER A 248 4.65 -14.11 -0.60
C SER A 248 3.34 -14.04 0.21
N GLY A 249 3.07 -15.07 0.99
CA GLY A 249 1.99 -15.06 1.96
C GLY A 249 2.42 -14.52 3.33
N PRO A 250 1.57 -14.63 4.34
CA PRO A 250 1.85 -14.10 5.67
C PRO A 250 3.16 -14.62 6.28
N VAL A 251 3.50 -15.89 6.06
CA VAL A 251 4.73 -16.51 6.57
C VAL A 251 5.95 -15.95 5.83
N GLY A 252 5.87 -15.79 4.52
CA GLY A 252 6.93 -15.18 3.71
C GLY A 252 7.18 -13.72 4.10
N ILE A 253 6.12 -12.94 4.35
CA ILE A 253 6.27 -11.55 4.78
C ILE A 253 6.95 -11.47 6.17
N VAL A 254 6.55 -12.30 7.13
CA VAL A 254 7.20 -12.37 8.46
C VAL A 254 8.67 -12.77 8.32
N SER A 255 8.99 -13.72 7.44
CA SER A 255 10.37 -14.11 7.14
C SER A 255 11.18 -12.95 6.57
N THR A 256 10.64 -12.23 5.58
CA THR A 256 11.29 -11.04 4.98
C THR A 256 11.55 -9.95 6.02
N ILE A 257 10.58 -9.66 6.91
CA ILE A 257 10.75 -8.68 8.00
C ILE A 257 11.89 -9.12 8.93
N SER A 258 11.93 -10.42 9.28
CA SER A 258 12.97 -10.96 10.15
C SER A 258 14.35 -10.91 9.49
N GLU A 259 14.44 -11.21 8.20
CA GLU A 259 15.66 -11.18 7.42
C GLU A 259 16.19 -9.75 7.29
N VAL A 260 15.36 -8.80 6.83
CA VAL A 260 15.71 -7.38 6.71
C VAL A 260 16.19 -6.81 8.03
N GLY A 261 15.51 -7.14 9.14
CA GLY A 261 15.94 -6.69 10.46
C GLY A 261 17.27 -7.28 10.92
N SER A 262 17.48 -8.58 10.70
CA SER A 262 18.67 -9.30 11.20
C SER A 262 19.94 -9.07 10.34
N GLN A 263 19.79 -8.81 9.05
CA GLN A 263 20.92 -8.54 8.14
C GLN A 263 21.36 -7.08 8.15
N SER A 264 20.66 -6.20 8.87
CA SER A 264 21.04 -4.78 8.97
C SER A 264 22.33 -4.59 9.76
N ALA A 265 23.15 -3.61 9.35
CA ALA A 265 24.47 -3.36 9.92
C ALA A 265 24.46 -3.02 11.42
N THR A 266 23.36 -2.44 11.91
CA THR A 266 23.15 -2.13 13.33
C THR A 266 21.72 -2.44 13.74
N GLU A 267 21.47 -2.64 15.02
CA GLU A 267 20.11 -2.85 15.55
C GLU A 267 19.18 -1.66 15.24
N GLN A 268 19.71 -0.44 15.32
CA GLN A 268 18.96 0.77 14.98
C GLN A 268 18.54 0.79 13.50
N ALA A 269 19.47 0.46 12.59
CA ALA A 269 19.16 0.35 11.16
C ALA A 269 18.15 -0.77 10.90
N GLY A 270 18.25 -1.89 11.62
CA GLY A 270 17.29 -2.98 11.53
C GLY A 270 15.87 -2.55 11.92
N LEU A 271 15.72 -1.82 13.01
CA LEU A 271 14.44 -1.28 13.45
C LEU A 271 13.87 -0.26 12.44
N GLN A 272 14.72 0.61 11.89
CA GLN A 272 14.31 1.58 10.87
C GLN A 272 13.84 0.89 9.59
N ASN A 273 14.57 -0.12 9.11
CA ASN A 273 14.21 -0.89 7.92
C ASN A 273 12.91 -1.67 8.13
N VAL A 274 12.71 -2.26 9.30
CA VAL A 274 11.45 -2.93 9.65
C VAL A 274 10.30 -1.95 9.75
N ALA A 275 10.51 -0.76 10.31
CA ALA A 275 9.48 0.28 10.38
C ALA A 275 9.13 0.81 8.97
N TYR A 276 10.12 0.95 8.07
CA TYR A 276 9.89 1.33 6.67
C TYR A 276 9.06 0.26 5.93
N LEU A 277 9.40 -1.01 6.12
CA LEU A 277 8.63 -2.14 5.59
C LEU A 277 7.21 -2.18 6.18
N GLY A 278 7.06 -1.85 7.48
CA GLY A 278 5.76 -1.71 8.13
C GLY A 278 4.91 -0.60 7.53
N ALA A 279 5.50 0.53 7.19
CA ALA A 279 4.81 1.61 6.49
C ALA A 279 4.37 1.20 5.08
N PHE A 280 5.22 0.46 4.35
CA PHE A 280 4.88 -0.13 3.06
C PHE A 280 3.68 -1.09 3.19
N ILE A 281 3.70 -1.99 4.16
CA ILE A 281 2.60 -2.94 4.41
C ILE A 281 1.30 -2.20 4.79
N ALA A 282 1.39 -1.14 5.60
CA ALA A 282 0.22 -0.33 5.96
C ALA A 282 -0.46 0.28 4.74
N ILE A 283 0.32 0.88 3.83
CA ILE A 283 -0.20 1.49 2.60
C ILE A 283 -0.68 0.40 1.62
N ASN A 284 0.03 -0.73 1.53
CA ASN A 284 -0.41 -1.88 0.75
C ASN A 284 -1.78 -2.38 1.22
N LEU A 285 -1.98 -2.60 2.52
CA LEU A 285 -3.27 -2.98 3.09
C LEU A 285 -4.35 -1.93 2.79
N ALA A 286 -4.03 -0.64 2.86
CA ALA A 286 -4.97 0.42 2.53
C ALA A 286 -5.44 0.33 1.06
N VAL A 287 -4.52 0.14 0.12
CA VAL A 287 -4.84 0.04 -1.32
C VAL A 287 -5.56 -1.27 -1.62
N MET A 288 -5.05 -2.40 -1.11
CA MET A 288 -5.63 -3.73 -1.36
C MET A 288 -7.06 -3.83 -0.84
N ASN A 289 -7.34 -3.30 0.36
CA ASN A 289 -8.69 -3.33 0.93
C ASN A 289 -9.68 -2.44 0.17
N MET A 290 -9.21 -1.49 -0.64
CA MET A 290 -10.05 -0.67 -1.51
C MET A 290 -10.32 -1.30 -2.89
N LEU A 291 -9.71 -2.46 -3.20
CA LEU A 291 -9.99 -3.16 -4.45
C LEU A 291 -11.45 -3.67 -4.46
N PRO A 292 -12.12 -3.68 -5.63
CA PRO A 292 -13.50 -4.14 -5.75
C PRO A 292 -13.61 -5.68 -5.70
N LEU A 293 -12.91 -6.29 -4.74
CA LEU A 293 -12.89 -7.74 -4.53
C LEU A 293 -13.87 -8.12 -3.41
N PRO A 294 -14.68 -9.18 -3.59
CA PRO A 294 -15.53 -9.68 -2.53
C PRO A 294 -14.69 -10.03 -1.29
N ALA A 295 -15.29 -9.89 -0.11
CA ALA A 295 -14.66 -10.03 1.21
C ALA A 295 -13.79 -8.85 1.68
N LEU A 296 -13.43 -7.91 0.81
CA LEU A 296 -12.74 -6.67 1.16
C LEU A 296 -13.73 -5.49 1.25
N ASP A 297 -13.33 -4.41 1.92
CA ASP A 297 -14.16 -3.19 2.05
C ASP A 297 -14.50 -2.57 0.69
N GLY A 298 -13.53 -2.56 -0.23
CA GLY A 298 -13.73 -2.11 -1.60
C GLY A 298 -14.79 -2.91 -2.36
N GLY A 299 -14.91 -4.20 -2.09
CA GLY A 299 -15.99 -5.04 -2.60
C GLY A 299 -17.35 -4.63 -2.05
N ARG A 300 -17.43 -4.34 -0.74
CA ARG A 300 -18.65 -3.79 -0.11
C ARG A 300 -19.00 -2.41 -0.67
N ILE A 301 -18.01 -1.54 -0.86
CA ILE A 301 -18.19 -0.22 -1.51
C ILE A 301 -18.71 -0.40 -2.93
N PHE A 302 -18.11 -1.28 -3.72
CA PHE A 302 -18.54 -1.54 -5.09
C PHE A 302 -20.00 -2.00 -5.15
N LEU A 303 -20.39 -2.98 -4.35
CA LEU A 303 -21.76 -3.47 -4.28
C LEU A 303 -22.75 -2.39 -3.77
N LEU A 304 -22.32 -1.56 -2.81
CA LEU A 304 -23.11 -0.41 -2.34
C LEU A 304 -23.39 0.58 -3.48
N LEU A 305 -22.39 0.91 -4.28
CA LEU A 305 -22.54 1.82 -5.43
C LEU A 305 -23.44 1.21 -6.52
N VAL A 306 -23.22 -0.08 -6.84
CA VAL A 306 -24.07 -0.81 -7.80
C VAL A 306 -25.53 -0.85 -7.35
N ASN A 307 -25.79 -1.20 -6.08
CA ASN A 307 -27.15 -1.24 -5.52
C ASN A 307 -27.79 0.14 -5.49
N SER A 308 -27.02 1.19 -5.17
CA SER A 308 -27.50 2.58 -5.18
C SER A 308 -27.89 3.03 -6.59
N LEU A 309 -27.04 2.73 -7.59
CA LEU A 309 -27.32 3.05 -8.99
C LEU A 309 -28.53 2.24 -9.52
N PHE A 310 -28.56 0.94 -9.25
CA PHE A 310 -29.69 0.09 -9.63
C PHE A 310 -31.01 0.58 -9.04
N THR A 311 -31.00 0.97 -7.75
CA THR A 311 -32.16 1.53 -7.06
C THR A 311 -32.58 2.87 -7.66
N ALA A 312 -31.64 3.73 -8.05
CA ALA A 312 -31.97 5.02 -8.70
C ALA A 312 -32.68 4.82 -10.04
N ILE A 313 -32.25 3.81 -10.83
CA ILE A 313 -32.83 3.53 -12.16
C ILE A 313 -34.13 2.73 -12.05
N THR A 314 -34.17 1.64 -11.28
CA THR A 314 -35.27 0.68 -11.29
C THR A 314 -36.30 0.93 -10.18
N LYS A 315 -35.98 1.77 -9.20
CA LYS A 315 -36.77 2.00 -7.95
C LYS A 315 -36.88 0.71 -7.09
N LYS A 316 -36.10 -0.32 -7.37
CA LYS A 316 -36.06 -1.58 -6.62
C LYS A 316 -34.69 -1.76 -5.99
N LYS A 317 -34.64 -2.24 -4.74
CA LYS A 317 -33.38 -2.59 -4.06
C LYS A 317 -32.98 -4.03 -4.38
N ILE A 318 -31.69 -4.28 -4.53
CA ILE A 318 -31.16 -5.65 -4.57
C ILE A 318 -31.27 -6.22 -3.15
N PRO A 319 -31.89 -7.41 -2.97
CA PRO A 319 -31.98 -8.04 -1.65
C PRO A 319 -30.60 -8.29 -1.03
N ALA A 320 -30.43 -7.99 0.26
CA ALA A 320 -29.17 -8.11 1.01
C ALA A 320 -28.57 -9.52 0.94
N LYS A 321 -29.39 -10.56 0.81
CA LYS A 321 -28.93 -11.95 0.66
C LYS A 321 -27.96 -12.18 -0.51
N TYR A 322 -28.12 -11.45 -1.63
CA TYR A 322 -27.21 -11.59 -2.77
C TYR A 322 -25.86 -10.96 -2.49
N GLU A 323 -25.83 -9.82 -1.78
CA GLU A 323 -24.59 -9.20 -1.31
C GLU A 323 -23.86 -10.15 -0.36
N ALA A 324 -24.59 -10.75 0.59
CA ALA A 324 -24.04 -11.75 1.52
C ALA A 324 -23.45 -12.98 0.81
N TYR A 325 -24.13 -13.51 -0.21
CA TYR A 325 -23.61 -14.64 -0.98
C TYR A 325 -22.33 -14.32 -1.75
N VAL A 326 -22.28 -13.12 -2.38
CA VAL A 326 -21.07 -12.67 -3.09
C VAL A 326 -19.90 -12.53 -2.12
N HIS A 327 -20.14 -11.93 -0.93
CA HIS A 327 -19.08 -11.80 0.09
C HIS A 327 -18.65 -13.15 0.65
N ALA A 328 -19.57 -14.06 0.95
CA ALA A 328 -19.25 -15.40 1.44
C ALA A 328 -18.42 -16.20 0.42
N ALA A 329 -18.81 -16.17 -0.86
CA ALA A 329 -18.05 -16.82 -1.92
C ALA A 329 -16.64 -16.22 -2.06
N GLY A 330 -16.52 -14.89 -2.03
CA GLY A 330 -15.23 -14.22 -2.06
C GLY A 330 -14.35 -14.55 -0.85
N MET A 331 -14.95 -14.63 0.34
CA MET A 331 -14.23 -15.02 1.56
C MET A 331 -13.66 -16.45 1.46
N VAL A 332 -14.45 -17.40 0.95
CA VAL A 332 -13.98 -18.79 0.75
C VAL A 332 -12.83 -18.83 -0.26
N LEU A 333 -12.94 -18.09 -1.37
CA LEU A 333 -11.88 -17.99 -2.37
C LEU A 333 -10.61 -17.37 -1.78
N LEU A 334 -10.74 -16.26 -1.05
CA LEU A 334 -9.61 -15.56 -0.45
C LEU A 334 -8.90 -16.41 0.60
N LEU A 335 -9.67 -17.09 1.48
CA LEU A 335 -9.13 -17.99 2.49
C LEU A 335 -8.45 -19.21 1.85
N GLY A 336 -9.04 -19.77 0.79
CA GLY A 336 -8.43 -20.87 0.02
C GLY A 336 -7.13 -20.44 -0.64
N PHE A 337 -7.10 -19.26 -1.25
CA PHE A 337 -5.88 -18.69 -1.84
C PHE A 337 -4.80 -18.42 -0.76
N MET A 338 -5.19 -17.82 0.36
CA MET A 338 -4.29 -17.57 1.48
C MET A 338 -3.70 -18.85 2.07
N ALA A 339 -4.53 -19.91 2.22
CA ALA A 339 -4.06 -21.22 2.66
C ALA A 339 -3.05 -21.82 1.67
N PHE A 340 -3.33 -21.74 0.36
CA PHE A 340 -2.43 -22.20 -0.68
C PHE A 340 -1.07 -21.48 -0.63
N VAL A 341 -1.06 -20.13 -0.57
CA VAL A 341 0.19 -19.36 -0.53
C VAL A 341 0.96 -19.62 0.78
N THR A 342 0.24 -19.70 1.91
CA THR A 342 0.87 -20.03 3.20
C THR A 342 1.51 -21.43 3.19
N PHE A 343 0.83 -22.43 2.62
CA PHE A 343 1.40 -23.76 2.47
C PHE A 343 2.67 -23.74 1.61
N LYS A 344 2.66 -22.99 0.51
CA LYS A 344 3.83 -22.79 -0.36
C LYS A 344 4.99 -22.12 0.39
N ASP A 345 4.72 -21.08 1.19
CA ASP A 345 5.74 -20.40 1.98
C ASP A 345 6.39 -21.36 2.99
N ILE A 346 5.57 -22.14 3.69
CA ILE A 346 6.05 -23.15 4.63
C ILE A 346 6.87 -24.22 3.90
N TRP A 347 6.43 -24.68 2.74
CA TRP A 347 7.17 -25.65 1.93
C TRP A 347 8.57 -25.16 1.57
N LYS A 348 8.68 -23.88 1.16
CA LYS A 348 9.97 -23.25 0.84
C LYS A 348 10.94 -23.17 2.03
N LEU A 349 10.49 -23.27 3.27
CA LEU A 349 11.37 -23.27 4.44
C LEU A 349 12.04 -24.63 4.66
N PHE A 350 11.53 -25.69 4.03
CA PHE A 350 12.05 -27.06 4.17
C PHE A 350 12.77 -27.59 2.92
N THR A 351 12.70 -26.86 1.80
CA THR A 351 13.36 -27.16 0.54
C THR A 351 14.40 -26.11 0.17
#